data_02ecafcb0afeca94ddf398bf1424cc86
#
_entry.id   02ecafcb0afeca94ddf398bf1424cc86
#
_cell.length_a   1.000
_cell.length_b   1.000
_cell.length_c   1.000
_cell.angle_alpha   90.00
_cell.angle_beta   90.00
_cell.angle_gamma   90.00
#
_symmetry.space_group_name_H-M   'P 1'
#
loop_
_entity.id
_entity.type
_entity.pdbx_description
1 polymer ?
#
loop_
_entity_poly.entity_id
_entity_poly.type
_entity_poly.pdbx_seq_one_letter_code
_entity_poly.pdbx_strand_id
1 'polypeptide(L)'
;MDSINIMEKFSLFNEQWTPKIIGELNGQYVKICKLKDAFVWHSHENEDELFMVFKGTLLMDFRDGRTVRVSEGEVLIVPKGVEHRPHTNGEIVFNLLFEPKSTLHTGNVEIPLTVKKLNWI
;
A
#
# COMPACT_ATOMS: atom_id res chain seq x y z
N MET A 1 -16.79 18.94 0.57
CA MET A 1 -15.39 18.78 0.20
C MET A 1 -14.49 19.44 1.25
N ASP A 2 -13.98 18.62 2.13
CA ASP A 2 -13.14 19.07 3.20
C ASP A 2 -11.73 18.52 3.04
N SER A 3 -10.75 19.17 3.64
CA SER A 3 -9.40 18.63 3.67
C SER A 3 -9.36 17.37 4.53
N ILE A 4 -8.48 16.44 4.18
CA ILE A 4 -8.27 15.20 4.91
C ILE A 4 -6.89 15.26 5.54
N ASN A 5 -6.83 15.16 6.87
CA ASN A 5 -5.56 15.07 7.56
C ASN A 5 -5.13 13.61 7.60
N ILE A 6 -4.13 13.29 6.81
CA ILE A 6 -3.67 11.91 6.62
C ILE A 6 -3.15 11.30 7.92
N MET A 7 -2.38 12.06 8.71
CA MET A 7 -1.83 11.55 9.97
C MET A 7 -2.91 11.32 11.02
N GLU A 8 -3.97 12.13 11.04
CA GLU A 8 -5.13 11.86 11.88
C GLU A 8 -5.82 10.57 11.48
N LYS A 9 -5.96 10.31 10.17
CA LYS A 9 -6.55 9.07 9.68
C LYS A 9 -5.73 7.85 10.10
N PHE A 10 -4.41 7.92 10.05
CA PHE A 10 -3.54 6.85 10.54
C PHE A 10 -3.74 6.58 12.04
N SER A 11 -4.11 7.59 12.83
CA SER A 11 -4.33 7.42 14.27
C SER A 11 -5.62 6.65 14.61
N LEU A 12 -6.50 6.42 13.63
CA LEU A 12 -7.81 5.80 13.86
C LEU A 12 -7.77 4.28 13.85
N PHE A 13 -6.67 3.66 13.47
CA PHE A 13 -6.59 2.20 13.38
C PHE A 13 -5.19 1.69 13.71
N ASN A 14 -5.12 0.40 14.06
CA ASN A 14 -3.86 -0.27 14.40
C ASN A 14 -3.58 -1.48 13.49
N GLU A 15 -4.58 -1.98 12.76
CA GLU A 15 -4.42 -3.16 11.91
C GLU A 15 -3.31 -2.95 10.89
N GLN A 16 -2.49 -3.98 10.70
CA GLN A 16 -1.43 -3.99 9.69
C GLN A 16 -1.92 -4.73 8.44
N TRP A 17 -1.38 -4.34 7.29
CA TRP A 17 -1.74 -4.95 5.99
C TRP A 17 -3.24 -4.92 5.69
N THR A 18 -3.95 -3.95 6.23
CA THR A 18 -5.40 -3.80 6.09
C THR A 18 -5.69 -2.38 5.60
N PRO A 19 -5.70 -2.17 4.28
CA PRO A 19 -5.91 -0.83 3.73
C PRO A 19 -7.24 -0.22 4.13
N LYS A 20 -7.23 1.08 4.38
CA LYS A 20 -8.43 1.88 4.67
C LYS A 20 -8.60 2.92 3.58
N ILE A 21 -9.82 3.13 3.12
CA ILE A 21 -10.12 4.13 2.10
C ILE A 21 -10.34 5.48 2.78
N ILE A 22 -9.64 6.51 2.31
CA ILE A 22 -9.81 7.88 2.82
C ILE A 22 -10.34 8.84 1.76
N GLY A 23 -10.38 8.42 0.50
CA GLY A 23 -10.91 9.27 -0.57
C GLY A 23 -11.06 8.50 -1.87
N GLU A 24 -11.77 9.12 -2.80
CA GLU A 24 -11.99 8.59 -4.13
C GLU A 24 -11.92 9.72 -5.15
N LEU A 25 -11.24 9.47 -6.27
CA LEU A 25 -11.21 10.40 -7.40
C LEU A 25 -11.03 9.63 -8.70
N ASN A 26 -11.80 10.03 -9.71
CA ASN A 26 -11.69 9.47 -11.07
C ASN A 26 -11.72 7.93 -11.13
N GLY A 27 -12.57 7.30 -10.30
CA GLY A 27 -12.68 5.85 -10.25
C GLY A 27 -11.54 5.15 -9.52
N GLN A 28 -10.70 5.89 -8.81
CA GLN A 28 -9.60 5.35 -8.04
C GLN A 28 -9.79 5.66 -6.56
N TYR A 29 -9.22 4.82 -5.70
CA TYR A 29 -9.20 5.04 -4.26
C TYR A 29 -7.87 5.59 -3.79
N VAL A 30 -7.94 6.53 -2.86
CA VAL A 30 -6.82 6.88 -2.00
C VAL A 30 -6.95 6.04 -0.74
N LYS A 31 -5.96 5.19 -0.50
CA LYS A 31 -5.95 4.27 0.65
C LYS A 31 -4.75 4.54 1.52
N ILE A 32 -4.88 4.25 2.80
CA ILE A 32 -3.73 4.24 3.72
C ILE A 32 -3.63 2.88 4.40
N CYS A 33 -2.41 2.48 4.70
CA CYS A 33 -2.15 1.16 5.27
C CYS A 33 -0.91 1.24 6.17
N LYS A 34 -0.99 0.57 7.32
CA LYS A 34 0.18 0.35 8.17
C LYS A 34 0.84 -0.95 7.79
N LEU A 35 2.14 -0.90 7.56
CA LEU A 35 2.92 -2.04 7.11
C LEU A 35 3.96 -2.41 8.17
N LYS A 36 4.15 -3.69 8.42
CA LYS A 36 5.19 -4.19 9.31
C LYS A 36 5.62 -5.57 8.88
N ASP A 37 6.93 -5.82 8.86
CA ASP A 37 7.55 -7.06 8.44
C ASP A 37 7.31 -7.36 6.95
N ALA A 38 7.44 -8.59 6.51
CA ALA A 38 7.36 -8.95 5.11
C ALA A 38 5.92 -9.30 4.70
N PHE A 39 5.53 -8.81 3.53
CA PHE A 39 4.31 -9.23 2.87
C PHE A 39 4.62 -10.38 1.88
N VAL A 40 3.64 -10.76 1.06
CA VAL A 40 3.80 -11.82 0.07
C VAL A 40 4.33 -11.26 -1.25
N TRP A 41 5.03 -12.09 -2.03
CA TRP A 41 5.31 -11.81 -3.42
C TRP A 41 4.01 -11.83 -4.21
N HIS A 42 3.76 -10.78 -4.98
CA HIS A 42 2.54 -10.67 -5.80
C HIS A 42 2.75 -9.68 -6.94
N SER A 43 1.80 -9.66 -7.85
CA SER A 43 1.73 -8.69 -8.94
C SER A 43 0.27 -8.29 -9.18
N HIS A 44 0.09 -7.15 -9.85
CA HIS A 44 -1.21 -6.69 -10.32
C HIS A 44 -1.18 -6.70 -11.84
N GLU A 45 -2.02 -7.53 -12.46
CA GLU A 45 -1.97 -7.69 -13.93
C GLU A 45 -2.50 -6.47 -14.67
N ASN A 46 -3.46 -5.77 -14.09
CA ASN A 46 -4.21 -4.73 -14.76
C ASN A 46 -4.04 -3.33 -14.15
N GLU A 47 -3.32 -3.20 -13.04
CA GLU A 47 -3.20 -1.95 -12.33
C GLU A 47 -1.73 -1.60 -12.03
N ASP A 48 -1.40 -0.34 -12.29
CA ASP A 48 -0.19 0.25 -11.69
C ASP A 48 -0.51 0.57 -10.24
N GLU A 49 0.50 0.53 -9.38
CA GLU A 49 0.31 0.79 -7.95
C GLU A 49 1.29 1.86 -7.48
N LEU A 50 0.77 2.90 -6.84
CA LEU A 50 1.59 3.97 -6.25
C LEU A 50 1.71 3.76 -4.75
N PHE A 51 2.93 3.82 -4.24
CA PHE A 51 3.26 3.82 -2.82
C PHE A 51 3.85 5.17 -2.46
N MET A 52 3.39 5.75 -1.36
CA MET A 52 3.95 6.99 -0.81
C MET A 52 4.10 6.82 0.70
N VAL A 53 5.32 6.99 1.21
CA VAL A 53 5.61 6.77 2.63
C VAL A 53 5.50 8.07 3.41
N PHE A 54 4.77 8.03 4.53
CA PHE A 54 4.61 9.14 5.46
C PHE A 54 5.43 8.96 6.73
N LYS A 55 5.70 7.73 7.13
CA LYS A 55 6.51 7.44 8.32
C LYS A 55 7.23 6.11 8.12
N GLY A 56 8.48 6.06 8.52
CA GLY A 56 9.32 4.87 8.41
C GLY A 56 9.92 4.71 7.02
N THR A 57 10.46 3.53 6.76
CA THR A 57 11.08 3.19 5.47
C THR A 57 10.48 1.91 4.94
N LEU A 58 9.90 1.97 3.74
CA LEU A 58 9.42 0.82 3.02
C LEU A 58 10.55 0.27 2.14
N LEU A 59 10.69 -1.05 2.14
CA LEU A 59 11.62 -1.76 1.27
C LEU A 59 10.80 -2.56 0.26
N MET A 60 11.09 -2.41 -1.03
CA MET A 60 10.37 -3.12 -2.08
C MET A 60 11.33 -4.02 -2.83
N ASP A 61 11.13 -5.34 -2.68
CA ASP A 61 11.93 -6.34 -3.40
C ASP A 61 11.35 -6.63 -4.77
N PHE A 62 12.23 -6.82 -5.75
CA PHE A 62 11.90 -7.24 -7.10
C PHE A 62 12.63 -8.52 -7.44
N ARG A 63 12.07 -9.32 -8.39
CA ARG A 63 12.65 -10.62 -8.77
C ARG A 63 14.01 -10.53 -9.45
N ASP A 64 14.39 -9.34 -9.93
CA ASP A 64 15.72 -9.12 -10.50
C ASP A 64 16.82 -8.97 -9.43
N GLY A 65 16.47 -9.11 -8.16
CA GLY A 65 17.39 -9.01 -7.03
C GLY A 65 17.53 -7.63 -6.44
N ARG A 66 16.87 -6.60 -7.01
CA ARG A 66 16.92 -5.25 -6.46
C ARG A 66 15.96 -5.11 -5.28
N THR A 67 16.35 -4.27 -4.32
CA THR A 67 15.47 -3.77 -3.27
C THR A 67 15.50 -2.25 -3.33
N VAL A 68 14.32 -1.67 -3.53
CA VAL A 68 14.17 -0.21 -3.60
C VAL A 68 13.70 0.31 -2.25
N ARG A 69 14.41 1.31 -1.71
CA ARG A 69 14.01 1.99 -0.47
C ARG A 69 13.07 3.13 -0.83
N VAL A 70 11.97 3.23 -0.08
CA VAL A 70 11.04 4.36 -0.16
C VAL A 70 11.00 5.00 1.22
N SER A 71 11.62 6.16 1.34
CA SER A 71 11.73 6.90 2.60
C SER A 71 10.57 7.89 2.75
N GLU A 72 10.46 8.50 3.92
CA GLU A 72 9.40 9.49 4.19
C GLU A 72 9.37 10.58 3.13
N GLY A 73 8.18 10.82 2.58
CA GLY A 73 7.98 11.81 1.52
C GLY A 73 8.33 11.33 0.11
N GLU A 74 8.75 10.07 -0.03
CA GLU A 74 9.09 9.51 -1.34
C GLU A 74 7.95 8.67 -1.91
N VAL A 75 7.93 8.55 -3.23
CA VAL A 75 6.93 7.81 -3.99
C VAL A 75 7.63 6.74 -4.83
N LEU A 76 7.01 5.56 -4.88
CA LEU A 76 7.38 4.50 -5.81
C LEU A 76 6.15 4.09 -6.60
N ILE A 77 6.28 4.02 -7.92
CA ILE A 77 5.22 3.47 -8.78
C ILE A 77 5.68 2.12 -9.29
N VAL A 78 4.93 1.08 -8.97
CA VAL A 78 5.17 -0.27 -9.46
C VAL A 78 4.24 -0.48 -10.65
N PRO A 79 4.79 -0.67 -11.88
CA PRO A 79 3.96 -0.90 -13.06
C PRO A 79 3.20 -2.22 -12.98
N LYS A 80 2.05 -2.28 -13.64
CA LYS A 80 1.28 -3.53 -13.77
C LYS A 80 2.17 -4.66 -14.29
N GLY A 81 1.93 -5.86 -13.79
CA GLY A 81 2.65 -7.07 -14.19
C GLY A 81 4.00 -7.27 -13.51
N VAL A 82 4.50 -6.28 -12.78
CA VAL A 82 5.81 -6.41 -12.09
C VAL A 82 5.61 -7.08 -10.74
N GLU A 83 6.22 -8.25 -10.56
CA GLU A 83 6.18 -8.98 -9.30
C GLU A 83 7.04 -8.29 -8.25
N HIS A 84 6.49 -8.10 -7.08
CA HIS A 84 7.14 -7.36 -6.01
C HIS A 84 6.74 -7.88 -4.63
N ARG A 85 7.57 -7.58 -3.63
CA ARG A 85 7.30 -7.91 -2.23
C ARG A 85 7.64 -6.72 -1.35
N PRO A 86 6.64 -6.04 -0.77
CA PRO A 86 6.88 -5.00 0.21
C PRO A 86 7.28 -5.61 1.55
N HIS A 87 8.24 -4.98 2.23
CA HIS A 87 8.58 -5.35 3.60
C HIS A 87 9.15 -4.15 4.35
N THR A 88 9.26 -4.30 5.66
CA THR A 88 9.86 -3.29 6.52
C THR A 88 10.95 -3.93 7.35
N ASN A 89 11.78 -3.10 7.97
CA ASN A 89 12.86 -3.59 8.82
C ASN A 89 12.44 -3.64 10.30
N GLY A 90 11.26 -4.25 10.55
CA GLY A 90 10.73 -4.42 11.91
C GLY A 90 9.99 -3.21 12.47
N GLU A 91 10.01 -2.06 11.79
CA GLU A 91 9.26 -0.88 12.18
C GLU A 91 7.90 -0.83 11.48
N ILE A 92 6.96 -0.07 12.05
CA ILE A 92 5.69 0.19 11.38
C ILE A 92 5.88 1.32 10.38
N VAL A 93 5.49 1.08 9.13
CA VAL A 93 5.55 2.05 8.05
C VAL A 93 4.14 2.55 7.75
N PHE A 94 3.99 3.86 7.65
CA PHE A 94 2.74 4.52 7.25
C PHE A 94 2.81 4.79 5.76
N ASN A 95 1.97 4.10 4.99
CA ASN A 95 2.00 4.12 3.53
C ASN A 95 0.65 4.52 2.95
N LEU A 96 0.68 5.37 1.93
CA LEU A 96 -0.50 5.72 1.14
C LEU A 96 -0.42 5.00 -0.20
N LEU A 97 -1.55 4.47 -0.64
CA LEU A 97 -1.74 3.81 -1.93
C LEU A 97 -2.75 4.62 -2.74
N PHE A 98 -2.49 4.77 -4.02
CA PHE A 98 -3.43 5.38 -4.95
C PHE A 98 -3.54 4.45 -6.15
N GLU A 99 -4.73 3.88 -6.35
CA GLU A 99 -4.93 2.80 -7.31
C GLU A 99 -6.40 2.62 -7.68
N PRO A 100 -6.71 1.97 -8.81
CA PRO A 100 -8.09 1.68 -9.19
C PRO A 100 -8.86 0.92 -8.12
N LYS A 101 -10.18 1.11 -8.08
CA LYS A 101 -11.05 0.45 -7.10
C LYS A 101 -10.98 -1.07 -7.14
N SER A 102 -10.66 -1.64 -8.30
CA SER A 102 -10.57 -3.09 -8.49
C SER A 102 -9.34 -3.73 -7.87
N THR A 103 -8.36 -2.94 -7.43
CA THR A 103 -7.08 -3.47 -6.94
C THR A 103 -7.22 -4.15 -5.59
N LEU A 104 -6.83 -5.43 -5.51
CA LEU A 104 -6.66 -6.15 -4.25
C LEU A 104 -5.24 -5.94 -3.74
N HIS A 105 -5.06 -5.69 -2.43
CA HIS A 105 -3.74 -5.40 -1.89
C HIS A 105 -2.75 -6.59 -1.97
N THR A 106 -3.25 -7.81 -2.09
CA THR A 106 -2.44 -9.02 -2.33
C THR A 106 -2.28 -9.35 -3.82
N GLY A 107 -2.82 -8.50 -4.71
CA GLY A 107 -2.72 -8.69 -6.15
C GLY A 107 -3.31 -10.00 -6.65
N ASN A 108 -2.49 -10.78 -7.35
CA ASN A 108 -2.86 -12.08 -7.93
C ASN A 108 -2.85 -13.23 -6.92
N VAL A 109 -2.49 -12.98 -5.67
CA VAL A 109 -2.42 -13.98 -4.61
C VAL A 109 -3.56 -13.79 -3.62
N GLU A 110 -4.27 -14.87 -3.28
CA GLU A 110 -5.31 -14.84 -2.25
C GLU A 110 -4.82 -15.63 -1.04
N ILE A 111 -4.75 -14.94 0.11
CA ILE A 111 -4.27 -15.48 1.38
C ILE A 111 -5.20 -15.01 2.50
N PRO A 112 -5.07 -15.52 3.75
CA PRO A 112 -5.90 -15.06 4.87
C PRO A 112 -5.86 -13.55 5.11
N LEU A 113 -4.75 -12.86 4.76
CA LEU A 113 -4.63 -11.41 4.88
C LEU A 113 -5.33 -10.63 3.76
N THR A 114 -5.82 -11.29 2.71
CA THR A 114 -6.51 -10.61 1.59
C THR A 114 -7.83 -10.01 2.07
N VAL A 115 -7.97 -8.68 1.89
CA VAL A 115 -9.19 -7.96 2.25
C VAL A 115 -9.93 -7.59 0.96
N LYS A 116 -11.08 -8.22 0.72
CA LYS A 116 -11.89 -8.00 -0.49
C LYS A 116 -12.79 -6.77 -0.37
N LYS A 117 -13.25 -6.47 0.84
CA LYS A 117 -14.08 -5.30 1.11
C LYS A 117 -13.36 -4.39 2.10
N LEU A 118 -12.95 -3.23 1.64
CA LEU A 118 -12.23 -2.25 2.44
C LEU A 118 -13.18 -1.32 3.18
N ASN A 119 -12.76 -0.86 4.34
CA ASN A 119 -13.51 0.10 5.13
C ASN A 119 -13.07 1.53 4.81
N TRP A 120 -14.05 2.42 4.77
CA TRP A 120 -13.83 3.86 4.77
C TRP A 120 -13.59 4.36 6.20
N ILE A 121 -12.71 5.29 6.33
CA ILE A 121 -12.48 5.93 7.63
C ILE A 121 -12.48 7.47 7.59
#